data_11eb0210aed545ca355afedbb25cb1ba
#
_entry.id   11eb0210aed545ca355afedbb25cb1ba
#
_cell.length_a   1.000
_cell.length_b   1.000
_cell.length_c   1.000
_cell.angle_alpha   90.00
_cell.angle_beta   90.00
_cell.angle_gamma   90.00
#
_symmetry.space_group_name_H-M   'P 1'
#
loop_
_entity.id
_entity.type
_entity.pdbx_description
1 polymer ?
#
loop_
_entity_poly.entity_id
_entity_poly.type
_entity_poly.pdbx_seq_one_letter_code
_entity_poly.pdbx_strand_id
1 'polypeptide(L)'
;MITEYTNRGVCSRKTIVELDDAGIIKNIEIIGGCNGNTRGLMALLKGMHAKDAIERMKGIDCNGRGTSCPDQVAKALTEALEKIG
;
A
#
# COMPACT_ATOMS: atom_id res chain seq x y z
N MET A 1 -12.28 -1.13 -8.16
CA MET A 1 -12.68 -0.60 -6.85
C MET A 1 -11.57 0.24 -6.26
N ILE A 2 -11.88 1.41 -5.79
CA ILE A 2 -10.92 2.34 -5.22
C ILE A 2 -11.09 2.38 -3.71
N THR A 3 -9.99 2.24 -2.98
CA THR A 3 -9.97 2.26 -1.52
C THR A 3 -8.98 3.30 -1.03
N GLU A 4 -9.41 4.15 -0.11
CA GLU A 4 -8.52 5.09 0.58
C GLU A 4 -8.20 4.55 1.97
N TYR A 5 -6.95 4.66 2.35
CA TYR A 5 -6.48 4.25 3.68
C TYR A 5 -5.62 5.35 4.27
N THR A 6 -5.95 5.77 5.48
CA THR A 6 -5.15 6.79 6.19
C THR A 6 -3.96 6.12 6.85
N ASN A 7 -2.76 6.49 6.40
CA ASN A 7 -1.52 5.95 6.96
C ASN A 7 -1.28 6.51 8.38
N ARG A 8 -0.63 5.70 9.22
CA ARG A 8 -0.34 6.08 10.60
C ARG A 8 1.09 5.72 10.96
N GLY A 9 1.74 6.58 11.73
CA GLY A 9 3.09 6.32 12.23
C GLY A 9 4.18 6.43 11.20
N VAL A 10 3.88 6.98 10.01
CA VAL A 10 4.83 7.13 8.92
C VAL A 10 4.71 8.52 8.31
N CYS A 11 5.67 8.90 7.47
CA CYS A 11 5.69 10.23 6.86
C CYS A 11 4.63 10.42 5.77
N SER A 12 4.18 9.35 5.12
CA SER A 12 3.08 9.45 4.16
C SER A 12 1.75 9.56 4.90
N ARG A 13 0.78 10.26 4.28
CA ARG A 13 -0.51 10.55 4.92
C ARG A 13 -1.58 9.53 4.59
N LYS A 14 -1.63 9.12 3.33
CA LYS A 14 -2.76 8.37 2.80
C LYS A 14 -2.29 7.46 1.67
N THR A 15 -2.93 6.31 1.54
CA THR A 15 -2.73 5.41 0.41
C THR A 15 -4.07 5.21 -0.28
N ILE A 16 -4.09 5.45 -1.60
CA ILE A 16 -5.27 5.22 -2.43
C ILE A 16 -4.92 4.09 -3.37
N VAL A 17 -5.71 3.03 -3.37
CA VAL A 17 -5.43 1.87 -4.20
C VAL A 17 -6.65 1.47 -5.01
N GLU A 18 -6.42 1.11 -6.27
CA GLU A 18 -7.45 0.59 -7.16
C GLU A 18 -7.11 -0.86 -7.51
N LEU A 19 -8.03 -1.77 -7.21
CA LEU A 19 -7.90 -3.18 -7.54
C LEU A 19 -8.93 -3.56 -8.61
N ASP A 20 -8.57 -4.53 -9.46
CA ASP A 20 -9.56 -5.15 -10.33
C ASP A 20 -10.24 -6.32 -9.62
N ASP A 21 -11.16 -6.98 -10.31
CA ASP A 21 -11.94 -8.09 -9.73
C ASP A 21 -11.08 -9.29 -9.35
N ALA A 22 -9.91 -9.42 -9.95
CA ALA A 22 -8.96 -10.50 -9.64
C ALA A 22 -8.02 -10.15 -8.49
N GLY A 23 -8.08 -8.92 -7.97
CA GLY A 23 -7.20 -8.47 -6.90
C GLY A 23 -5.85 -7.94 -7.39
N ILE A 24 -5.73 -7.66 -8.69
CA ILE A 24 -4.52 -7.06 -9.25
C ILE A 24 -4.55 -5.55 -9.03
N ILE A 25 -3.42 -5.00 -8.61
CA ILE A 25 -3.29 -3.55 -8.38
C ILE A 25 -3.26 -2.84 -9.73
N LYS A 26 -4.34 -2.16 -10.07
CA LYS A 26 -4.42 -1.38 -11.31
C LYS A 26 -3.75 -0.03 -11.15
N ASN A 27 -3.92 0.58 -9.99
CA ASN A 27 -3.32 1.87 -9.71
C ASN A 27 -3.13 2.01 -8.21
N ILE A 28 -2.13 2.77 -7.83
CA ILE A 28 -1.86 3.05 -6.41
C ILE A 28 -1.25 4.44 -6.32
N GLU A 29 -1.69 5.20 -5.31
CA GLU A 29 -1.19 6.53 -5.05
C GLU A 29 -0.88 6.66 -3.56
N ILE A 30 0.32 7.12 -3.25
CA ILE A 30 0.75 7.36 -1.88
C ILE A 30 0.96 8.86 -1.73
N ILE A 31 0.19 9.48 -0.86
CA ILE A 31 0.21 10.93 -0.66
C ILE A 31 1.10 11.29 0.51
N GLY A 32 2.05 12.18 0.28
CA GLY A 32 3.04 12.59 1.27
C GLY A 32 4.22 11.63 1.33
N GLY A 33 5.12 11.83 2.28
CA GLY A 33 6.29 10.99 2.47
C GLY A 33 7.45 11.32 1.52
N CYS A 34 8.40 10.41 1.43
CA CYS A 34 9.58 10.57 0.58
C CYS A 34 9.25 10.28 -0.88
N ASN A 35 9.32 11.30 -1.73
CA ASN A 35 8.96 11.19 -3.14
C ASN A 35 9.61 10.01 -3.85
N GLY A 36 10.91 9.82 -3.69
CA GLY A 36 11.63 8.75 -4.35
C GLY A 36 11.14 7.37 -3.94
N ASN A 37 10.98 7.14 -2.64
CA ASN A 37 10.53 5.87 -2.10
C ASN A 37 9.08 5.57 -2.48
N THR A 38 8.20 6.56 -2.38
CA THR A 38 6.78 6.35 -2.71
C THR A 38 6.58 6.10 -4.20
N ARG A 39 7.33 6.81 -5.06
CA ARG A 39 7.28 6.57 -6.50
C ARG A 39 7.77 5.18 -6.86
N GLY A 40 8.86 4.73 -6.22
CA GLY A 40 9.38 3.39 -6.42
C GLY A 40 8.38 2.33 -6.03
N LEU A 41 7.74 2.49 -4.87
CA LEU A 41 6.69 1.58 -4.42
C LEU A 41 5.52 1.54 -5.39
N MET A 42 5.04 2.70 -5.83
CA MET A 42 3.94 2.76 -6.77
C MET A 42 4.26 2.05 -8.08
N ALA A 43 5.47 2.24 -8.59
CA ALA A 43 5.90 1.59 -9.83
C ALA A 43 6.01 0.08 -9.69
N LEU A 44 6.55 -0.40 -8.57
CA LEU A 44 6.71 -1.83 -8.31
C LEU A 44 5.38 -2.54 -8.08
N LEU A 45 4.44 -1.89 -7.40
CA LEU A 45 3.19 -2.51 -7.01
C LEU A 45 2.17 -2.59 -8.14
N LYS A 46 2.28 -1.70 -9.11
CA LYS A 46 1.36 -1.67 -10.23
C LYS A 46 1.48 -2.96 -11.04
N GLY A 47 0.38 -3.67 -11.22
CA GLY A 47 0.36 -4.95 -11.91
C GLY A 47 0.58 -6.17 -11.02
N MET A 48 0.94 -5.98 -9.74
CA MET A 48 1.06 -7.09 -8.80
C MET A 48 -0.29 -7.48 -8.24
N HIS A 49 -0.44 -8.75 -7.85
CA HIS A 49 -1.58 -9.16 -7.06
C HIS A 49 -1.44 -8.59 -5.65
N ALA A 50 -2.52 -8.00 -5.13
CA ALA A 50 -2.49 -7.36 -3.82
C ALA A 50 -2.02 -8.29 -2.72
N LYS A 51 -2.39 -9.56 -2.77
CA LYS A 51 -1.99 -10.56 -1.78
C LYS A 51 -0.46 -10.74 -1.74
N ASP A 52 0.17 -10.80 -2.90
CA ASP A 52 1.62 -10.94 -2.99
C ASP A 52 2.33 -9.69 -2.45
N ALA A 53 1.79 -8.53 -2.77
CA ALA A 53 2.34 -7.27 -2.27
C ALA A 53 2.23 -7.19 -0.75
N ILE A 54 1.10 -7.61 -0.18
CA ILE A 54 0.88 -7.64 1.26
C ILE A 54 1.92 -8.53 1.95
N GLU A 55 2.14 -9.73 1.44
CA GLU A 55 3.07 -10.68 2.03
C GLU A 55 4.51 -10.15 2.04
N ARG A 56 4.87 -9.37 1.03
CA ARG A 56 6.22 -8.81 0.94
C ARG A 56 6.43 -7.58 1.83
N MET A 57 5.38 -6.83 2.11
CA MET A 57 5.51 -5.53 2.76
C MET A 57 5.01 -5.49 4.20
N LYS A 58 4.14 -6.42 4.60
CA LYS A 58 3.60 -6.40 5.96
C LYS A 58 4.71 -6.61 6.99
N GLY A 59 4.63 -5.87 8.08
CA GLY A 59 5.56 -6.03 9.19
C GLY A 59 6.91 -5.36 8.98
N ILE A 60 7.14 -4.69 7.85
CA ILE A 60 8.37 -3.94 7.65
C ILE A 60 8.37 -2.73 8.58
N ASP A 61 9.42 -2.64 9.40
CA ASP A 61 9.56 -1.58 10.39
C ASP A 61 10.54 -0.51 9.89
N CYS A 62 10.24 0.75 10.22
CA CYS A 62 11.10 1.88 9.88
C CYS A 62 11.72 2.45 11.15
N ASN A 63 12.96 2.09 11.41
CA ASN A 63 13.75 2.62 12.54
C ASN A 63 13.06 2.48 13.90
N GLY A 64 12.46 1.33 14.17
CA GLY A 64 11.85 1.06 15.46
C GLY A 64 10.48 1.70 15.69
N ARG A 65 9.84 2.20 14.64
CA ARG A 65 8.50 2.80 14.74
C ARG A 65 7.37 1.79 14.83
N GLY A 66 7.67 0.50 14.62
CA GLY A 66 6.67 -0.54 14.58
C GLY A 66 5.90 -0.63 13.27
N THR A 67 6.17 0.27 12.33
CA THR A 67 5.54 0.30 11.02
C THR A 67 6.40 1.08 10.03
N SER A 68 6.03 1.06 8.76
CA SER A 68 6.71 1.78 7.69
C SER A 68 5.71 2.13 6.60
N CYS A 69 6.13 2.94 5.61
CA CYS A 69 5.28 3.20 4.45
C CYS A 69 4.87 1.91 3.75
N PRO A 70 5.78 0.96 3.45
CA PRO A 70 5.37 -0.33 2.89
C PRO A 70 4.38 -1.09 3.77
N ASP A 71 4.58 -1.11 5.08
CA ASP A 71 3.66 -1.78 6.00
C ASP A 71 2.26 -1.13 5.96
N GLN A 72 2.19 0.20 5.92
CA GLN A 72 0.91 0.91 5.82
C GLN A 72 0.21 0.62 4.47
N VAL A 73 0.98 0.54 3.39
CA VAL A 73 0.44 0.16 2.09
C VAL A 73 -0.11 -1.27 2.14
N ALA A 74 0.58 -2.18 2.81
CA ALA A 74 0.09 -3.55 2.99
C ALA A 74 -1.25 -3.56 3.73
N LYS A 75 -1.42 -2.72 4.73
CA LYS A 75 -2.70 -2.59 5.45
C LYS A 75 -3.79 -2.04 4.55
N ALA A 76 -3.48 -1.06 3.70
CA ALA A 76 -4.40 -0.52 2.73
C ALA A 76 -4.86 -1.58 1.73
N LEU A 77 -3.93 -2.38 1.24
CA LEU A 77 -4.24 -3.47 0.31
C LEU A 77 -5.08 -4.56 0.97
N THR A 78 -4.81 -4.89 2.22
CA THR A 78 -5.61 -5.85 2.98
C THR A 78 -7.06 -5.38 3.08
N GLU A 79 -7.27 -4.12 3.43
CA GLU A 79 -8.60 -3.54 3.50
C GLU A 79 -9.30 -3.56 2.13
N ALA A 80 -8.57 -3.22 1.06
CA ALA A 80 -9.11 -3.23 -0.29
C ALA A 80 -9.55 -4.64 -0.71
N LEU A 81 -8.74 -5.66 -0.40
CA LEU A 81 -9.09 -7.06 -0.71
C LEU A 81 -10.33 -7.51 0.05
N GLU A 82 -10.48 -7.10 1.29
CA GLU A 82 -11.67 -7.43 2.09
C GLU A 82 -12.94 -6.88 1.45
N LYS A 83 -12.86 -5.74 0.79
CA LYS A 83 -14.01 -5.10 0.15
C LYS A 83 -14.44 -5.79 -1.14
N ILE A 84 -13.52 -6.41 -1.86
CA ILE A 84 -13.87 -7.11 -3.11
C ILE A 84 -14.06 -8.60 -2.91
N GLY A 85 -13.54 -9.12 -1.83
CA GLY A 85 -13.67 -10.53 -1.47
C GLY A 85 -14.78 -10.76 -0.48
#